data_377ba151ad220081468fb17b3439779c
#
_entry.id   377ba151ad220081468fb17b3439779c
#
_cell.length_a   1.000
_cell.length_b   1.000
_cell.length_c   1.000
_cell.angle_alpha   90.00
_cell.angle_beta   90.00
_cell.angle_gamma   90.00
#
_symmetry.space_group_name_H-M   'P 1'
#
loop_
_entity.id
_entity.type
_entity.pdbx_description
1 polymer ?
#
loop_
_entity_poly.entity_id
_entity_poly.type
_entity_poly.pdbx_seq_one_letter_code
_entity_poly.pdbx_strand_id
1 'polypeptide(L)'
;MRTPRMLSPILALLFVAAGAAIASAADRYSAELTGVGGSPASGNATFEMEKGGAALHYKLTVSNLTDVTMAHIHIAPPGKEGPPAVWLFPSGPPPTLKEGNFVGKLAEGDIKAENLIGDLKGKPLSALVEKFDGGEAYVNVHTKGKPGGEIRGQIHK
;
A
#
# COMPACT_ATOMS: atom_id res chain seq x y z
N MET A 1 29.69 50.09 -62.15
CA MET A 1 30.05 49.90 -60.76
C MET A 1 28.95 49.10 -60.06
N ARG A 2 29.23 47.82 -59.73
CA ARG A 2 28.25 46.91 -59.06
C ARG A 2 28.71 46.76 -57.60
N THR A 3 27.87 47.16 -56.70
CA THR A 3 28.10 47.00 -55.23
C THR A 3 27.79 45.58 -54.82
N PRO A 4 28.62 44.91 -53.99
CA PRO A 4 28.31 43.58 -53.50
C PRO A 4 27.36 43.65 -52.32
N ARG A 5 26.33 42.80 -52.36
CA ARG A 5 25.39 42.57 -51.27
C ARG A 5 26.06 41.65 -50.23
N MET A 6 26.25 42.15 -49.03
CA MET A 6 26.69 41.37 -47.87
C MET A 6 25.48 40.51 -47.36
N LEU A 7 25.64 39.21 -47.38
CA LEU A 7 24.76 38.27 -46.68
C LEU A 7 25.21 38.16 -45.25
N SER A 8 24.37 38.57 -44.31
CA SER A 8 24.57 38.30 -42.89
C SER A 8 24.13 36.87 -42.54
N PRO A 9 24.91 36.10 -41.85
CA PRO A 9 24.44 34.78 -41.35
C PRO A 9 23.52 34.97 -40.13
N ILE A 10 22.32 34.45 -40.22
CA ILE A 10 21.37 34.32 -39.11
C ILE A 10 21.86 33.16 -38.25
N LEU A 11 22.37 33.47 -37.06
CA LEU A 11 22.73 32.49 -36.05
C LEU A 11 21.44 31.98 -35.37
N ALA A 12 20.98 30.80 -35.74
CA ALA A 12 19.87 30.13 -35.09
C ALA A 12 20.31 29.57 -33.73
N LEU A 13 19.87 30.22 -32.68
CA LEU A 13 20.09 29.77 -31.30
C LEU A 13 19.10 28.63 -30.99
N LEU A 14 19.58 27.38 -31.00
CA LEU A 14 18.81 26.24 -30.53
C LEU A 14 18.67 26.32 -29.00
N PHE A 15 17.49 26.65 -28.51
CA PHE A 15 17.13 26.48 -27.12
C PHE A 15 16.83 24.99 -26.88
N VAL A 16 17.80 24.26 -26.31
CA VAL A 16 17.54 22.93 -25.73
C VAL A 16 16.87 23.16 -24.38
N ALA A 17 15.55 23.03 -24.31
CA ALA A 17 14.82 22.98 -23.08
C ALA A 17 15.13 21.63 -22.40
N ALA A 18 16.03 21.64 -21.42
CA ALA A 18 16.22 20.51 -20.53
C ALA A 18 14.96 20.41 -19.64
N GLY A 19 14.03 19.55 -20.03
CA GLY A 19 12.91 19.17 -19.20
C GLY A 19 13.42 18.41 -17.99
N ALA A 20 13.46 19.05 -16.83
CA ALA A 20 13.66 18.36 -15.58
C ALA A 20 12.45 17.41 -15.38
N ALA A 21 12.65 16.12 -15.53
CA ALA A 21 11.68 15.12 -15.14
C ALA A 21 11.53 15.23 -13.60
N ILE A 22 10.42 15.79 -13.15
CA ILE A 22 10.05 15.76 -11.74
C ILE A 22 9.73 14.29 -11.46
N ALA A 23 10.63 13.58 -10.79
CA ALA A 23 10.35 12.25 -10.28
C ALA A 23 9.22 12.42 -9.26
N SER A 24 8.02 11.93 -9.61
CA SER A 24 6.91 11.84 -8.66
C SER A 24 7.39 10.99 -7.49
N ALA A 25 7.29 11.52 -6.27
CA ALA A 25 7.51 10.71 -5.08
C ALA A 25 6.52 9.55 -5.11
N ALA A 26 7.00 8.35 -4.80
CA ALA A 26 6.12 7.18 -4.71
C ALA A 26 5.07 7.43 -3.63
N ASP A 27 3.81 7.11 -3.92
CA ASP A 27 2.74 7.21 -2.92
C ASP A 27 3.03 6.20 -1.80
N ARG A 28 3.02 6.71 -0.57
CA ARG A 28 3.28 5.94 0.64
C ARG A 28 2.10 6.03 1.58
N TYR A 29 1.76 4.90 2.17
CA TYR A 29 0.70 4.78 3.15
C TYR A 29 1.18 4.00 4.35
N SER A 30 0.54 4.22 5.50
CA SER A 30 0.85 3.52 6.73
C SER A 30 -0.41 3.26 7.56
N ALA A 31 -0.32 2.28 8.45
CA ALA A 31 -1.33 2.01 9.46
C ALA A 31 -0.64 1.63 10.77
N GLU A 32 -0.93 2.34 11.84
CA GLU A 32 -0.59 1.91 13.19
C GLU A 32 -1.70 1.00 13.72
N LEU A 33 -1.35 -0.24 14.07
CA LEU A 33 -2.30 -1.23 14.55
C LEU A 33 -2.27 -1.28 16.07
N THR A 34 -3.44 -1.11 16.66
CA THR A 34 -3.62 -1.15 18.11
C THR A 34 -4.52 -2.31 18.53
N GLY A 35 -4.36 -2.78 19.76
CA GLY A 35 -5.12 -3.89 20.32
C GLY A 35 -6.61 -3.60 20.45
N VAL A 36 -7.43 -4.53 20.00
CA VAL A 36 -8.89 -4.51 20.13
C VAL A 36 -9.28 -5.21 21.43
N GLY A 37 -10.25 -4.59 22.16
CA GLY A 37 -10.78 -5.19 23.39
C GLY A 37 -9.72 -5.39 24.48
N GLY A 38 -8.82 -4.39 24.65
CA GLY A 38 -7.81 -4.39 25.70
C GLY A 38 -6.59 -5.28 25.44
N SER A 39 -6.40 -5.78 24.21
CA SER A 39 -5.16 -6.51 23.87
C SER A 39 -3.94 -5.59 23.96
N PRO A 40 -2.83 -6.03 24.57
CA PRO A 40 -1.58 -5.29 24.61
C PRO A 40 -0.77 -5.41 23.29
N ALA A 41 -1.29 -6.15 22.34
CA ALA A 41 -0.66 -6.36 21.04
C ALA A 41 -0.70 -5.10 20.19
N SER A 42 0.27 -4.94 19.32
CA SER A 42 0.38 -3.80 18.42
C SER A 42 1.04 -4.20 17.09
N GLY A 43 1.04 -3.30 16.13
CA GLY A 43 1.72 -3.51 14.86
C GLY A 43 1.83 -2.25 14.04
N ASN A 44 2.50 -2.35 12.92
CA ASN A 44 2.60 -1.32 11.90
C ASN A 44 2.60 -1.97 10.52
N ALA A 45 1.84 -1.37 9.61
CA ALA A 45 1.88 -1.72 8.20
C ALA A 45 2.31 -0.50 7.40
N THR A 46 3.17 -0.72 6.41
CA THR A 46 3.56 0.30 5.43
C THR A 46 3.28 -0.19 4.03
N PHE A 47 2.95 0.74 3.14
CA PHE A 47 2.67 0.46 1.74
C PHE A 47 3.37 1.51 0.88
N GLU A 48 4.00 1.07 -0.20
CA GLU A 48 4.70 1.96 -1.13
C GLU A 48 4.35 1.56 -2.57
N MET A 49 3.82 2.52 -3.33
CA MET A 49 3.52 2.29 -4.74
C MET A 49 4.81 2.17 -5.53
N GLU A 50 4.96 1.08 -6.28
CA GLU A 50 6.08 0.92 -7.21
C GLU A 50 6.00 1.91 -8.37
N LYS A 51 7.16 2.23 -8.94
CA LYS A 51 7.24 3.06 -10.15
C LYS A 51 6.41 2.43 -11.26
N GLY A 52 5.48 3.21 -11.82
CA GLY A 52 4.57 2.74 -12.87
C GLY A 52 3.22 2.22 -12.36
N GLY A 53 3.01 2.14 -11.03
CA GLY A 53 1.69 1.83 -10.45
C GLY A 53 1.23 0.38 -10.62
N ALA A 54 2.13 -0.54 -10.99
CA ALA A 54 1.78 -1.94 -11.25
C ALA A 54 1.63 -2.79 -9.98
N ALA A 55 2.31 -2.41 -8.90
CA ALA A 55 2.27 -3.10 -7.62
C ALA A 55 2.37 -2.11 -6.45
N LEU A 56 1.84 -2.52 -5.31
CA LEU A 56 1.93 -1.83 -4.04
C LEU A 56 2.71 -2.74 -3.08
N HIS A 57 3.98 -2.39 -2.85
CA HIS A 57 4.82 -3.12 -1.90
C HIS A 57 4.34 -2.90 -0.48
N TYR A 58 4.20 -3.95 0.31
CA TYR A 58 3.79 -3.85 1.71
C TYR A 58 4.74 -4.56 2.66
N LYS A 59 4.78 -4.06 3.90
CA LYS A 59 5.45 -4.69 5.03
C LYS A 59 4.56 -4.58 6.26
N LEU A 60 4.33 -5.70 6.93
CA LEU A 60 3.55 -5.81 8.16
C LEU A 60 4.43 -6.33 9.30
N THR A 61 4.59 -5.54 10.34
CA THR A 61 5.28 -5.91 11.57
C THR A 61 4.31 -5.91 12.74
N VAL A 62 4.47 -6.85 13.66
CA VAL A 62 3.59 -7.02 14.81
C VAL A 62 4.37 -7.30 16.08
N SER A 63 3.75 -7.06 17.23
CA SER A 63 4.31 -7.31 18.55
C SER A 63 3.24 -7.85 19.49
N ASN A 64 3.63 -8.78 20.35
CA ASN A 64 2.79 -9.40 21.39
C ASN A 64 1.54 -10.10 20.85
N LEU A 65 1.61 -10.69 19.65
CA LEU A 65 0.55 -11.54 19.11
C LEU A 65 0.84 -13.02 19.39
N THR A 66 -0.18 -13.75 19.81
CA THR A 66 -0.08 -15.20 20.04
C THR A 66 -1.00 -15.93 19.08
N ASP A 67 -0.49 -17.00 18.44
CA ASP A 67 -1.24 -17.88 17.55
C ASP A 67 -1.91 -17.12 16.39
N VAL A 68 -1.10 -16.38 15.62
CA VAL A 68 -1.58 -15.61 14.46
C VAL A 68 -2.12 -16.56 13.39
N THR A 69 -3.30 -16.27 12.87
CA THR A 69 -3.96 -17.09 11.85
C THR A 69 -4.02 -16.44 10.48
N MET A 70 -4.23 -15.14 10.42
CA MET A 70 -4.36 -14.40 9.15
C MET A 70 -4.26 -12.88 9.38
N ALA A 71 -3.97 -12.16 8.30
CA ALA A 71 -4.04 -10.71 8.23
C ALA A 71 -4.57 -10.26 6.88
N HIS A 72 -5.40 -9.22 6.88
CA HIS A 72 -6.05 -8.67 5.68
C HIS A 72 -6.05 -7.15 5.66
N ILE A 73 -6.22 -6.60 4.46
CA ILE A 73 -6.80 -5.27 4.27
C ILE A 73 -8.31 -5.44 4.14
N HIS A 74 -9.06 -4.68 4.92
CA HIS A 74 -10.52 -4.59 4.89
C HIS A 74 -10.96 -3.22 4.39
N ILE A 75 -12.17 -3.13 3.83
CA ILE A 75 -12.73 -1.86 3.31
C ILE A 75 -13.88 -1.43 4.21
N ALA A 76 -13.64 -0.39 5.01
CA ALA A 76 -14.63 0.36 5.78
C ALA A 76 -14.05 1.66 6.30
N PRO A 77 -14.89 2.69 6.56
CA PRO A 77 -14.46 3.91 7.22
C PRO A 77 -14.06 3.65 8.69
N PRO A 78 -13.36 4.60 9.34
CA PRO A 78 -12.93 4.46 10.72
C PRO A 78 -14.08 4.07 11.67
N GLY A 79 -13.81 3.13 12.56
CA GLY A 79 -14.77 2.63 13.55
C GLY A 79 -15.85 1.69 13.01
N LYS A 80 -15.79 1.34 11.73
CA LYS A 80 -16.68 0.33 11.12
C LYS A 80 -15.93 -0.93 10.75
N GLU A 81 -16.66 -2.02 10.61
CA GLU A 81 -16.15 -3.28 10.08
C GLU A 81 -16.62 -3.44 8.63
N GLY A 82 -15.77 -4.03 7.81
CA GLY A 82 -16.06 -4.28 6.40
C GLY A 82 -15.43 -5.57 5.90
N PRO A 83 -15.73 -5.96 4.65
CA PRO A 83 -15.22 -7.17 4.06
C PRO A 83 -13.72 -7.10 3.76
N PRO A 84 -13.01 -8.25 3.72
CA PRO A 84 -11.63 -8.30 3.29
C PRO A 84 -11.51 -8.02 1.78
N ALA A 85 -10.47 -7.28 1.41
CA ALA A 85 -10.14 -6.92 0.05
C ALA A 85 -8.79 -7.47 -0.42
N VAL A 86 -7.86 -7.73 0.51
CA VAL A 86 -6.52 -8.28 0.22
C VAL A 86 -6.05 -9.16 1.36
N TRP A 87 -5.48 -10.33 1.03
CA TRP A 87 -4.71 -11.14 1.97
C TRP A 87 -3.30 -10.59 2.15
N LEU A 88 -2.87 -10.40 3.40
CA LEU A 88 -1.50 -10.03 3.75
C LEU A 88 -0.73 -11.21 4.37
N PHE A 89 -1.42 -12.02 5.18
CA PHE A 89 -0.84 -13.22 5.79
C PHE A 89 -1.93 -14.29 6.02
N PRO A 90 -1.71 -15.54 5.58
CA PRO A 90 -0.75 -15.88 4.54
C PRO A 90 -1.06 -15.11 3.23
N SER A 91 -0.30 -15.29 2.17
CA SER A 91 -0.53 -14.58 0.89
C SER A 91 -1.82 -14.96 0.16
N GLY A 92 -2.62 -15.85 0.75
CA GLY A 92 -3.91 -16.32 0.24
C GLY A 92 -4.49 -17.40 1.15
N PRO A 93 -5.77 -17.80 0.93
CA PRO A 93 -6.40 -18.86 1.70
C PRO A 93 -5.76 -20.22 1.46
N PRO A 94 -5.87 -21.19 2.41
CA PRO A 94 -6.57 -21.07 3.70
C PRO A 94 -5.73 -20.33 4.75
N PRO A 95 -6.33 -19.91 5.90
CA PRO A 95 -5.61 -19.41 7.05
C PRO A 95 -4.51 -20.38 7.49
N THR A 96 -3.40 -19.84 7.98
CA THR A 96 -2.24 -20.63 8.45
C THR A 96 -1.93 -20.25 9.89
N LEU A 97 -1.94 -21.24 10.79
CA LEU A 97 -1.58 -21.00 12.18
C LEU A 97 -0.07 -20.80 12.33
N LYS A 98 0.33 -19.62 12.83
CA LYS A 98 1.67 -19.33 13.33
C LYS A 98 1.63 -19.40 14.84
N GLU A 99 2.01 -20.57 15.38
CA GLU A 99 1.91 -20.88 16.81
C GLU A 99 2.84 -20.05 17.67
N GLY A 100 2.39 -19.78 18.89
CA GLY A 100 3.15 -19.13 19.94
C GLY A 100 3.16 -17.60 19.83
N ASN A 101 3.89 -16.98 20.77
CA ASN A 101 4.05 -15.52 20.76
C ASN A 101 4.96 -15.08 19.63
N PHE A 102 4.52 -14.07 18.88
CA PHE A 102 5.24 -13.54 17.74
C PHE A 102 5.51 -12.05 17.86
N VAL A 103 6.76 -11.67 17.57
CA VAL A 103 7.26 -10.31 17.47
C VAL A 103 8.12 -10.20 16.21
N GLY A 104 7.88 -9.20 15.40
CA GLY A 104 8.69 -8.93 14.21
C GLY A 104 7.90 -8.85 12.92
N LYS A 105 8.58 -9.04 11.79
CA LYS A 105 7.96 -8.99 10.47
C LYS A 105 7.07 -10.22 10.26
N LEU A 106 5.75 -10.00 10.23
CA LEU A 106 4.76 -11.05 9.99
C LEU A 106 4.66 -11.38 8.50
N ALA A 107 4.63 -10.36 7.65
CA ALA A 107 4.52 -10.51 6.20
C ALA A 107 5.15 -9.33 5.46
N GLU A 108 5.55 -9.58 4.22
CA GLU A 108 6.05 -8.61 3.27
C GLU A 108 5.83 -9.14 1.84
N GLY A 109 5.48 -8.28 0.90
CA GLY A 109 5.24 -8.69 -0.48
C GLY A 109 4.63 -7.58 -1.31
N ASP A 110 4.15 -7.95 -2.50
CA ASP A 110 3.57 -7.04 -3.47
C ASP A 110 2.09 -7.35 -3.68
N ILE A 111 1.27 -6.32 -3.60
CA ILE A 111 -0.15 -6.38 -3.93
C ILE A 111 -0.31 -5.89 -5.36
N LYS A 112 -0.91 -6.71 -6.20
CA LYS A 112 -1.26 -6.41 -7.59
C LYS A 112 -2.77 -6.52 -7.79
N ALA A 113 -3.28 -6.11 -8.94
CA ALA A 113 -4.71 -6.18 -9.24
C ALA A 113 -5.29 -7.60 -9.10
N GLU A 114 -4.51 -8.63 -9.43
CA GLU A 114 -4.91 -10.04 -9.28
C GLU A 114 -5.07 -10.52 -7.84
N ASN A 115 -4.47 -9.80 -6.86
CA ASN A 115 -4.59 -10.13 -5.44
C ASN A 115 -5.83 -9.52 -4.77
N LEU A 116 -6.58 -8.69 -5.51
CA LEU A 116 -7.80 -8.08 -4.99
C LEU A 116 -8.93 -9.11 -4.91
N ILE A 117 -9.64 -9.11 -3.77
CA ILE A 117 -10.76 -10.02 -3.49
C ILE A 117 -12.02 -9.23 -3.10
N GLY A 118 -13.12 -9.94 -2.86
CA GLY A 118 -14.39 -9.32 -2.47
C GLY A 118 -14.88 -8.32 -3.51
N ASP A 119 -15.31 -7.16 -3.06
CA ASP A 119 -15.87 -6.09 -3.90
C ASP A 119 -14.84 -5.43 -4.84
N LEU A 120 -13.55 -5.66 -4.59
CA LEU A 120 -12.46 -5.16 -5.44
C LEU A 120 -11.96 -6.19 -6.45
N LYS A 121 -12.45 -7.44 -6.40
CA LYS A 121 -12.03 -8.49 -7.34
C LYS A 121 -12.25 -8.08 -8.78
N GLY A 122 -11.20 -8.20 -9.60
CA GLY A 122 -11.23 -7.85 -11.02
C GLY A 122 -11.14 -6.34 -11.32
N LYS A 123 -11.02 -5.49 -10.31
CA LYS A 123 -10.77 -4.06 -10.48
C LYS A 123 -9.27 -3.77 -10.61
N PRO A 124 -8.88 -2.62 -11.17
CA PRO A 124 -7.49 -2.20 -11.20
C PRO A 124 -6.98 -1.89 -9.78
N LEU A 125 -5.67 -1.94 -9.58
CA LEU A 125 -5.04 -1.64 -8.29
C LEU A 125 -5.38 -0.23 -7.77
N SER A 126 -5.59 0.73 -8.67
CA SER A 126 -6.04 2.09 -8.32
C SER A 126 -7.32 2.12 -7.50
N ALA A 127 -8.22 1.14 -7.67
CA ALA A 127 -9.44 1.06 -6.86
C ALA A 127 -9.15 0.79 -5.38
N LEU A 128 -8.08 0.06 -5.04
CA LEU A 128 -7.60 -0.10 -3.67
C LEU A 128 -6.96 1.20 -3.15
N VAL A 129 -6.15 1.85 -3.99
CA VAL A 129 -5.49 3.12 -3.66
C VAL A 129 -6.51 4.21 -3.36
N GLU A 130 -7.59 4.31 -4.13
CA GLU A 130 -8.71 5.23 -3.87
C GLU A 130 -9.33 5.01 -2.48
N LYS A 131 -9.40 3.74 -2.02
CA LYS A 131 -9.86 3.43 -0.65
C LYS A 131 -8.87 3.90 0.42
N PHE A 132 -7.57 3.83 0.15
CA PHE A 132 -6.54 4.37 1.04
C PHE A 132 -6.63 5.90 1.12
N ASP A 133 -6.71 6.57 -0.03
CA ASP A 133 -6.84 8.04 -0.11
C ASP A 133 -8.11 8.55 0.57
N GLY A 134 -9.22 7.79 0.48
CA GLY A 134 -10.48 8.08 1.14
C GLY A 134 -10.52 7.76 2.63
N GLY A 135 -9.46 7.14 3.20
CA GLY A 135 -9.45 6.67 4.58
C GLY A 135 -10.46 5.54 4.85
N GLU A 136 -10.85 4.80 3.81
CA GLU A 136 -11.86 3.73 3.86
C GLU A 136 -11.24 2.33 3.87
N ALA A 137 -9.98 2.19 4.27
CA ALA A 137 -9.32 0.90 4.36
C ALA A 137 -8.57 0.76 5.69
N TYR A 138 -8.53 -0.45 6.23
CA TYR A 138 -7.77 -0.74 7.44
C TYR A 138 -7.09 -2.11 7.37
N VAL A 139 -5.99 -2.25 8.09
CA VAL A 139 -5.34 -3.56 8.32
C VAL A 139 -5.94 -4.20 9.55
N ASN A 140 -6.20 -5.51 9.48
CA ASN A 140 -6.68 -6.31 10.60
C ASN A 140 -5.86 -7.60 10.68
N VAL A 141 -5.34 -7.92 11.88
CA VAL A 141 -4.61 -9.16 12.15
C VAL A 141 -5.41 -10.02 13.11
N HIS A 142 -5.61 -11.26 12.73
CA HIS A 142 -6.43 -12.23 13.44
C HIS A 142 -5.57 -13.27 14.14
N THR A 143 -5.99 -13.69 15.30
CA THR A 143 -5.38 -14.77 16.07
C THR A 143 -6.40 -15.86 16.39
N LYS A 144 -5.92 -17.01 16.87
CA LYS A 144 -6.78 -18.08 17.33
C LYS A 144 -7.68 -17.63 18.48
N GLY A 145 -7.17 -16.78 19.37
CA GLY A 145 -7.93 -16.24 20.50
C GLY A 145 -8.90 -15.12 20.11
N LYS A 146 -8.65 -14.43 19.02
CA LYS A 146 -9.49 -13.31 18.51
C LYS A 146 -9.71 -13.44 17.00
N PRO A 147 -10.60 -14.34 16.56
CA PRO A 147 -10.86 -14.59 15.14
C PRO A 147 -11.43 -13.39 14.38
N GLY A 148 -12.09 -12.45 15.06
CA GLY A 148 -12.58 -11.19 14.49
C GLY A 148 -11.52 -10.12 14.30
N GLY A 149 -10.32 -10.35 14.81
CA GLY A 149 -9.17 -9.42 14.77
C GLY A 149 -8.70 -9.03 16.15
N GLU A 150 -7.41 -9.10 16.37
CA GLU A 150 -6.78 -8.74 17.65
C GLU A 150 -6.14 -7.37 17.63
N ILE A 151 -5.53 -6.98 16.51
CA ILE A 151 -5.04 -5.63 16.28
C ILE A 151 -5.54 -5.09 14.94
N ARG A 152 -5.85 -3.80 14.91
CA ARG A 152 -6.30 -3.13 13.69
C ARG A 152 -5.86 -1.68 13.63
N GLY A 153 -5.75 -1.13 12.43
CA GLY A 153 -5.42 0.27 12.21
C GLY A 153 -5.85 0.75 10.83
N GLN A 154 -6.39 1.98 10.79
CA GLN A 154 -6.79 2.63 9.55
C GLN A 154 -5.56 2.97 8.71
N ILE A 155 -5.66 2.81 7.39
CA ILE A 155 -4.61 3.15 6.44
C ILE A 155 -4.78 4.62 6.04
N HIS A 156 -3.67 5.37 6.04
CA HIS A 156 -3.61 6.77 5.62
C HIS A 156 -2.24 7.10 5.01
N LYS A 157 -2.20 8.21 4.27
CA LYS A 157 -1.02 8.76 3.62
C LYS A 157 -0.09 9.44 4.59
#